data_4e10dce2e4ccf46ed6943c2cc9540a16
#
_entry.id   4e10dce2e4ccf46ed6943c2cc9540a16
#
_cell.length_a   1.000
_cell.length_b   1.000
_cell.length_c   1.000
_cell.angle_alpha   90.00
_cell.angle_beta   90.00
_cell.angle_gamma   90.00
#
_symmetry.space_group_name_H-M   'P 1'
#
loop_
_entity.id
_entity.type
_entity.pdbx_description
1 polymer ?
#
loop_
_entity_poly.entity_id
_entity_poly.type
_entity_poly.pdbx_seq_one_letter_code
_entity_poly.pdbx_strand_id
1 'polypeptide(L)'
;TKEILLELRTKRGLSQEQLAEQVHVTRQAVSRWETGETVPNTETLKLLSRLFDVSINTLLGSPRQLICQCCGMPLEDANISREPDGTFNEEYCKWCYADGKFVYTSLDELLDFLERHMSNETWPPEQVRTYFKTQLPKLNHWKCEKQE
;
A
#
# COMPACT_ATOMS: atom_id res chain seq x y z
N THR A 1 3.62 -15.87 4.78
CA THR A 1 3.95 -15.05 5.99
C THR A 1 5.20 -15.57 6.69
N LYS A 2 5.29 -16.88 6.99
CA LYS A 2 6.40 -17.45 7.76
C LYS A 2 7.77 -17.19 7.14
N GLU A 3 7.93 -17.48 5.87
CA GLU A 3 9.19 -17.32 5.14
C GLU A 3 9.58 -15.85 5.02
N ILE A 4 8.62 -14.97 4.82
CA ILE A 4 8.80 -13.53 4.69
C ILE A 4 9.26 -12.92 6.02
N LEU A 5 8.63 -13.28 7.14
CA LEU A 5 9.05 -12.81 8.46
C LEU A 5 10.46 -13.25 8.81
N LEU A 6 10.80 -14.51 8.55
CA LEU A 6 12.14 -15.03 8.76
C LEU A 6 13.18 -14.27 7.91
N GLU A 7 12.88 -14.06 6.64
CA GLU A 7 13.74 -13.32 5.71
C GLU A 7 13.96 -11.87 6.17
N LEU A 8 12.89 -11.13 6.48
CA LEU A 8 12.96 -9.75 6.91
C LEU A 8 13.72 -9.58 8.23
N ARG A 9 13.46 -10.47 9.20
CA ARG A 9 14.19 -10.48 10.47
C ARG A 9 15.67 -10.72 10.25
N THR A 10 16.01 -11.72 9.44
CA THR A 10 17.40 -12.10 9.16
C THR A 10 18.15 -10.98 8.43
N LYS A 11 17.50 -10.34 7.45
CA LYS A 11 18.06 -9.17 6.74
C LYS A 11 18.37 -7.99 7.69
N ARG A 12 17.56 -7.82 8.73
CA ARG A 12 17.77 -6.79 9.76
C ARG A 12 18.79 -7.21 10.83
N GLY A 13 19.29 -8.45 10.80
CA GLY A 13 20.21 -8.97 11.81
C GLY A 13 19.59 -9.15 13.18
N LEU A 14 18.26 -9.25 13.29
CA LEU A 14 17.55 -9.40 14.55
C LEU A 14 17.42 -10.87 14.97
N SER A 15 17.61 -11.15 16.26
CA SER A 15 17.21 -12.44 16.84
C SER A 15 15.69 -12.51 17.00
N GLN A 16 15.15 -13.70 17.22
CA GLN A 16 13.72 -13.86 17.54
C GLN A 16 13.33 -13.08 18.80
N GLU A 17 14.20 -13.04 19.78
CA GLU A 17 14.00 -12.32 21.04
C GLU A 17 13.99 -10.80 20.84
N GLN A 18 14.93 -10.27 20.06
CA GLN A 18 14.98 -8.84 19.71
C GLN A 18 13.74 -8.40 18.91
N LEU A 19 13.29 -9.22 17.96
CA LEU A 19 12.04 -8.93 17.23
C LEU A 19 10.85 -8.93 18.19
N ALA A 20 10.76 -9.93 19.06
CA ALA A 20 9.68 -10.06 20.03
C ALA A 20 9.59 -8.81 20.95
N GLU A 21 10.71 -8.31 21.43
CA GLU A 21 10.76 -7.08 22.24
C GLU A 21 10.24 -5.86 21.46
N GLN A 22 10.63 -5.71 20.21
CA GLN A 22 10.24 -4.55 19.38
C GLN A 22 8.75 -4.53 19.03
N VAL A 23 8.11 -5.69 18.97
CA VAL A 23 6.66 -5.78 18.66
C VAL A 23 5.83 -6.21 19.89
N HIS A 24 6.44 -6.17 21.08
CA HIS A 24 5.77 -6.41 22.36
C HIS A 24 5.06 -7.77 22.48
N VAL A 25 5.74 -8.83 22.03
CA VAL A 25 5.25 -10.21 22.12
C VAL A 25 6.32 -11.11 22.75
N THR A 26 6.00 -12.39 22.95
CA THR A 26 6.97 -13.38 23.44
C THR A 26 7.84 -13.92 22.30
N ARG A 27 9.05 -14.36 22.62
CA ARG A 27 9.90 -15.07 21.66
C ARG A 27 9.20 -16.29 21.06
N GLN A 28 8.43 -17.00 21.87
CA GLN A 28 7.66 -18.17 21.42
C GLN A 28 6.64 -17.80 20.33
N ALA A 29 6.02 -16.63 20.43
CA ALA A 29 5.10 -16.13 19.39
C ALA A 29 5.84 -15.95 18.05
N VAL A 30 7.01 -15.29 18.07
CA VAL A 30 7.84 -15.12 16.87
C VAL A 30 8.23 -16.49 16.28
N SER A 31 8.67 -17.42 17.11
CA SER A 31 9.03 -18.76 16.68
C SER A 31 7.85 -19.48 15.98
N ARG A 32 6.64 -19.38 16.53
CA ARG A 32 5.44 -19.99 15.94
C ARG A 32 5.05 -19.35 14.60
N TRP A 33 5.27 -18.04 14.44
CA TRP A 33 5.03 -17.38 13.16
C TRP A 33 6.01 -17.86 12.09
N GLU A 34 7.27 -18.05 12.44
CA GLU A 34 8.32 -18.51 11.53
C GLU A 34 8.19 -20.00 11.18
N THR A 35 7.60 -20.80 12.05
CA THR A 35 7.28 -22.21 11.76
C THR A 35 5.95 -22.39 11.03
N GLY A 36 5.11 -21.35 11.04
CA GLY A 36 3.79 -21.39 10.41
C GLY A 36 2.69 -21.95 11.29
N GLU A 37 2.96 -22.19 12.58
CA GLU A 37 1.94 -22.68 13.53
C GLU A 37 0.85 -21.63 13.79
N THR A 38 1.23 -20.36 13.84
CA THR A 38 0.32 -19.23 14.04
C THR A 38 0.68 -18.06 13.12
N VAL A 39 -0.24 -17.10 13.01
CA VAL A 39 -0.06 -15.85 12.25
C VAL A 39 -0.19 -14.68 13.21
N PRO A 40 0.61 -13.60 13.06
CA PRO A 40 0.44 -12.41 13.88
C PRO A 40 -0.97 -11.83 13.72
N ASN A 41 -1.51 -11.27 14.80
CA ASN A 41 -2.79 -10.55 14.74
C ASN A 41 -2.63 -9.21 14.01
N THR A 42 -3.74 -8.54 13.72
CA THR A 42 -3.76 -7.30 12.95
C THR A 42 -2.90 -6.20 13.57
N GLU A 43 -2.95 -6.01 14.87
CA GLU A 43 -2.15 -4.98 15.56
C GLU A 43 -0.64 -5.28 15.47
N THR A 44 -0.27 -6.53 15.63
CA THR A 44 1.13 -6.97 15.46
C THR A 44 1.59 -6.82 14.02
N LEU A 45 0.73 -7.13 13.05
CA LEU A 45 1.04 -6.91 11.62
C LEU A 45 1.31 -5.44 11.31
N LYS A 46 0.58 -4.51 11.91
CA LYS A 46 0.84 -3.07 11.78
C LYS A 46 2.22 -2.68 12.33
N LEU A 47 2.58 -3.23 13.50
CA LEU A 47 3.91 -2.99 14.09
C LEU A 47 5.03 -3.57 13.22
N LEU A 48 4.87 -4.79 12.73
CA LEU A 48 5.82 -5.43 11.82
C LEU A 48 5.96 -4.67 10.50
N SER A 49 4.84 -4.20 9.95
CA SER A 49 4.83 -3.39 8.72
C SER A 49 5.66 -2.11 8.88
N ARG A 50 5.50 -1.40 9.99
CA ARG A 50 6.30 -0.20 10.29
C ARG A 50 7.78 -0.53 10.55
N LEU A 51 8.03 -1.59 11.31
CA LEU A 51 9.39 -2.01 11.66
C LEU A 51 10.20 -2.40 10.43
N PHE A 52 9.61 -3.20 9.54
CA PHE A 52 10.28 -3.70 8.34
C PHE A 52 10.13 -2.81 7.13
N ASP A 53 9.30 -1.79 7.21
CA ASP A 53 9.03 -0.86 6.11
C ASP A 53 8.45 -1.55 4.87
N VAL A 54 7.50 -2.44 5.10
CA VAL A 54 6.76 -3.18 4.07
C VAL A 54 5.27 -3.15 4.38
N SER A 55 4.42 -3.26 3.33
CA SER A 55 2.96 -3.31 3.55
C SER A 55 2.53 -4.60 4.26
N ILE A 56 1.36 -4.58 4.89
CA ILE A 56 0.76 -5.78 5.47
C ILE A 56 0.49 -6.82 4.37
N ASN A 57 0.07 -6.36 3.18
CA ASN A 57 -0.11 -7.24 2.03
C ASN A 57 1.18 -8.02 1.72
N THR A 58 2.34 -7.35 1.71
CA THR A 58 3.65 -7.99 1.53
C THR A 58 3.95 -8.99 2.65
N LEU A 59 3.69 -8.64 3.91
CA LEU A 59 3.87 -9.55 5.05
C LEU A 59 3.03 -10.82 4.92
N LEU A 60 1.85 -10.72 4.32
CA LEU A 60 0.95 -11.84 4.09
C LEU A 60 1.29 -12.65 2.82
N GLY A 61 2.33 -12.26 2.08
CA GLY A 61 2.75 -12.93 0.85
C GLY A 61 2.10 -12.38 -0.42
N SER A 62 1.66 -11.13 -0.38
CA SER A 62 1.02 -10.41 -1.50
C SER A 62 -0.20 -11.16 -2.08
N PRO A 63 -1.17 -11.57 -1.25
CA PRO A 63 -2.32 -12.35 -1.73
C PRO A 63 -3.25 -11.56 -2.64
N ARG A 64 -3.13 -10.23 -2.68
CA ARG A 64 -3.94 -9.35 -3.52
C ARG A 64 -3.06 -8.46 -4.38
N GLN A 65 -3.49 -8.21 -5.61
CA GLN A 65 -2.95 -7.14 -6.42
C GLN A 65 -3.58 -5.82 -5.95
N LEU A 66 -2.80 -4.99 -5.27
CA LEU A 66 -3.25 -3.68 -4.82
C LEU A 66 -3.19 -2.67 -5.96
N ILE A 67 -4.22 -1.85 -6.08
CA ILE A 67 -4.26 -0.71 -7.01
C ILE A 67 -4.68 0.56 -6.26
N CYS A 68 -4.15 1.69 -6.69
CA CYS A 68 -4.54 2.98 -6.13
C CYS A 68 -6.01 3.30 -6.45
N GLN A 69 -6.82 3.54 -5.44
CA GLN A 69 -8.25 3.83 -5.58
C GLN A 69 -8.54 5.27 -6.04
N CYS A 70 -7.49 6.03 -6.36
CA CYS A 70 -7.60 7.37 -6.96
C CYS A 70 -7.17 7.38 -8.42
N CYS A 71 -5.97 6.91 -8.75
CA CYS A 71 -5.43 6.94 -10.13
C CYS A 71 -5.36 5.57 -10.82
N GLY A 72 -5.57 4.48 -10.09
CA GLY A 72 -5.60 3.12 -10.65
C GLY A 72 -4.24 2.47 -10.89
N MET A 73 -3.14 3.12 -10.52
CA MET A 73 -1.82 2.50 -10.68
C MET A 73 -1.63 1.31 -9.74
N PRO A 74 -0.85 0.30 -10.15
CA PRO A 74 -0.48 -0.79 -9.25
C PRO A 74 0.31 -0.29 -8.05
N LEU A 75 0.01 -0.81 -6.85
CA LEU A 75 0.69 -0.43 -5.61
C LEU A 75 1.75 -1.47 -5.23
N GLU A 76 2.93 -0.96 -4.91
CA GLU A 76 4.06 -1.69 -4.35
C GLU A 76 4.56 -0.95 -3.11
N ASP A 77 5.36 -1.59 -2.27
CA ASP A 77 5.86 -0.98 -1.02
C ASP A 77 6.58 0.36 -1.24
N ALA A 78 7.20 0.53 -2.41
CA ALA A 78 7.92 1.76 -2.76
C ALA A 78 7.02 2.95 -3.11
N ASN A 79 5.78 2.71 -3.56
CA ASN A 79 4.88 3.76 -4.05
C ASN A 79 3.58 3.90 -3.26
N ILE A 80 3.35 3.03 -2.32
CA ILE A 80 2.17 3.05 -1.44
C ILE A 80 2.23 4.26 -0.50
N SER A 81 1.09 4.87 -0.20
CA SER A 81 1.04 6.01 0.71
C SER A 81 1.11 5.60 2.18
N ARG A 82 1.30 6.58 3.04
CA ARG A 82 1.35 6.37 4.49
C ARG A 82 0.42 7.33 5.21
N GLU A 83 -0.15 6.86 6.29
CA GLU A 83 -0.84 7.69 7.26
C GLU A 83 0.15 8.56 8.05
N PRO A 84 -0.30 9.64 8.70
CA PRO A 84 0.59 10.49 9.52
C PRO A 84 1.36 9.74 10.62
N ASP A 85 0.85 8.61 11.09
CA ASP A 85 1.52 7.75 12.08
C ASP A 85 2.58 6.80 11.49
N GLY A 86 2.81 6.86 10.17
CA GLY A 86 3.73 6.00 9.43
C GLY A 86 3.17 4.65 8.98
N THR A 87 1.92 4.35 9.28
CA THR A 87 1.24 3.14 8.82
C THR A 87 0.98 3.20 7.31
N PHE A 88 1.17 2.10 6.60
CA PHE A 88 0.84 2.04 5.18
C PHE A 88 -0.66 2.17 4.94
N ASN A 89 -1.03 3.02 3.98
CA ASN A 89 -2.39 3.07 3.44
C ASN A 89 -2.43 2.28 2.14
N GLU A 90 -2.92 1.06 2.19
CA GLU A 90 -2.91 0.13 1.05
C GLU A 90 -3.95 0.43 -0.03
N GLU A 91 -4.68 1.54 0.08
CA GLU A 91 -5.70 1.97 -0.88
C GLU A 91 -5.22 3.03 -1.88
N TYR A 92 -4.16 3.78 -1.54
CA TYR A 92 -3.71 4.92 -2.33
C TYR A 92 -2.20 4.94 -2.53
N CYS A 93 -1.75 5.50 -3.65
CA CYS A 93 -0.33 5.78 -3.86
C CYS A 93 0.08 7.10 -3.19
N LYS A 94 1.39 7.26 -2.96
CA LYS A 94 1.96 8.44 -2.30
C LYS A 94 1.77 9.76 -3.08
N TRP A 95 1.44 9.70 -4.35
CA TRP A 95 1.17 10.87 -5.18
C TRP A 95 -0.30 11.31 -5.15
N CYS A 96 -1.20 10.42 -4.77
CA CYS A 96 -2.63 10.73 -4.64
C CYS A 96 -3.06 11.04 -3.21
N TYR A 97 -2.36 10.47 -2.24
CA TYR A 97 -2.65 10.67 -0.82
C TYR A 97 -1.35 10.79 -0.04
N ALA A 98 -1.19 11.86 0.71
CA ALA A 98 0.00 12.12 1.54
C ALA A 98 -0.38 12.96 2.76
N ASP A 99 0.27 12.70 3.90
CA ASP A 99 0.08 13.45 5.15
C ASP A 99 -1.38 13.56 5.60
N GLY A 100 -2.16 12.51 5.40
CA GLY A 100 -3.57 12.45 5.77
C GLY A 100 -4.51 13.23 4.84
N LYS A 101 -4.04 13.62 3.66
CA LYS A 101 -4.81 14.43 2.71
C LYS A 101 -4.72 13.91 1.29
N PHE A 102 -5.83 14.03 0.56
CA PHE A 102 -5.83 13.77 -0.87
C PHE A 102 -5.20 14.95 -1.65
N VAL A 103 -4.33 14.62 -2.59
CA VAL A 103 -3.69 15.60 -3.49
C VAL A 103 -4.69 16.08 -4.55
N TYR A 104 -5.49 15.15 -5.08
CA TYR A 104 -6.51 15.44 -6.10
C TYR A 104 -7.90 15.43 -5.46
N THR A 105 -8.56 16.59 -5.48
CA THR A 105 -9.91 16.77 -4.94
C THR A 105 -10.99 16.74 -6.01
N SER A 106 -10.60 16.92 -7.28
CA SER A 106 -11.50 16.79 -8.42
C SER A 106 -10.94 15.83 -9.47
N LEU A 107 -11.85 15.14 -10.16
CA LEU A 107 -11.50 14.22 -11.24
C LEU A 107 -10.79 14.95 -12.39
N ASP A 108 -11.18 16.18 -12.69
CA ASP A 108 -10.57 16.98 -13.76
C ASP A 108 -9.09 17.31 -13.46
N GLU A 109 -8.74 17.63 -12.23
CA GLU A 109 -7.34 17.85 -11.83
C GLU A 109 -6.47 16.63 -12.09
N LEU A 110 -6.97 15.44 -11.73
CA LEU A 110 -6.26 14.19 -11.98
C LEU A 110 -6.18 13.88 -13.48
N LEU A 111 -7.24 14.11 -14.23
CA LEU A 111 -7.25 13.91 -15.68
C LEU A 111 -6.24 14.84 -16.37
N ASP A 112 -6.14 16.09 -15.96
CA ASP A 112 -5.16 17.04 -16.48
C ASP A 112 -3.71 16.58 -16.22
N PHE A 113 -3.46 16.05 -15.03
CA PHE A 113 -2.15 15.47 -14.69
C PHE A 113 -1.81 14.27 -15.56
N LEU A 114 -2.74 13.32 -15.70
CA LEU A 114 -2.55 12.09 -16.48
C LEU A 114 -2.36 12.41 -17.96
N GLU A 115 -3.12 13.34 -18.50
CA GLU A 115 -3.01 13.82 -19.87
C GLU A 115 -1.61 14.38 -20.16
N ARG A 116 -1.05 15.18 -19.25
CA ARG A 116 0.29 15.74 -19.39
C ARG A 116 1.42 14.73 -19.26
N HIS A 117 1.28 13.74 -18.36
CA HIS A 117 2.37 12.83 -18.01
C HIS A 117 2.33 11.48 -18.72
N MET A 118 1.18 11.04 -19.21
CA MET A 118 1.01 9.74 -19.86
C MET A 118 0.87 9.81 -21.37
N SER A 119 0.60 11.00 -21.92
CA SER A 119 0.50 11.16 -23.37
C SER A 119 1.87 11.04 -24.06
N ASN A 120 1.85 10.48 -25.24
CA ASN A 120 3.01 10.34 -26.14
C ASN A 120 2.54 10.28 -27.59
N GLU A 121 3.47 10.06 -28.54
CA GLU A 121 3.15 9.98 -29.96
C GLU A 121 2.16 8.87 -30.32
N THR A 122 2.21 7.73 -29.59
CA THR A 122 1.32 6.59 -29.82
C THR A 122 0.03 6.69 -29.03
N TRP A 123 -0.01 7.47 -27.97
CA TRP A 123 -1.18 7.68 -27.11
C TRP A 123 -1.44 9.17 -26.88
N PRO A 124 -2.19 9.84 -27.79
CA PRO A 124 -2.42 11.27 -27.73
C PRO A 124 -3.20 11.70 -26.48
N PRO A 125 -3.06 12.97 -26.01
CA PRO A 125 -3.71 13.47 -24.81
C PRO A 125 -5.22 13.22 -24.75
N GLU A 126 -5.91 13.41 -25.86
CA GLU A 126 -7.35 13.18 -25.96
C GLU A 126 -7.77 11.73 -25.67
N GLN A 127 -6.97 10.77 -26.14
CA GLN A 127 -7.21 9.35 -25.91
C GLN A 127 -6.88 8.97 -24.46
N VAL A 128 -5.84 9.54 -23.86
CA VAL A 128 -5.50 9.37 -22.45
C VAL A 128 -6.66 9.83 -21.58
N ARG A 129 -7.16 11.04 -21.83
CA ARG A 129 -8.29 11.61 -21.09
C ARG A 129 -9.55 10.77 -21.23
N THR A 130 -9.89 10.37 -22.43
CA THR A 130 -11.08 9.53 -22.70
C THR A 130 -11.01 8.20 -21.96
N TYR A 131 -9.85 7.55 -21.98
CA TYR A 131 -9.62 6.28 -21.29
C TYR A 131 -9.82 6.42 -19.77
N PHE A 132 -9.12 7.35 -19.14
CA PHE A 132 -9.20 7.55 -17.69
C PHE A 132 -10.54 8.10 -17.24
N LYS A 133 -11.20 8.91 -18.02
CA LYS A 133 -12.56 9.39 -17.75
C LYS A 133 -13.58 8.25 -17.65
N THR A 134 -13.33 7.14 -18.33
CA THR A 134 -14.14 5.91 -18.26
C THR A 134 -13.73 5.02 -17.08
N GLN A 135 -12.44 4.91 -16.79
CA GLN A 135 -11.89 3.98 -15.78
C GLN A 135 -11.91 4.52 -14.35
N LEU A 136 -11.52 5.78 -14.15
CA LEU A 136 -11.38 6.36 -12.81
C LEU A 136 -12.67 6.40 -11.98
N PRO A 137 -13.87 6.68 -12.56
CA PRO A 137 -15.10 6.68 -11.78
C PRO A 137 -15.48 5.33 -11.16
N LYS A 138 -14.85 4.24 -11.58
CA LYS A 138 -15.03 2.90 -11.02
C LYS A 138 -14.25 2.72 -9.70
N LEU A 139 -13.28 3.58 -9.42
CA LEU A 139 -12.43 3.53 -8.22
C LEU A 139 -13.13 4.15 -7.02
N ASN A 140 -12.80 3.65 -5.83
CA ASN A 140 -13.51 4.02 -4.59
C ASN A 140 -13.49 5.52 -4.29
N HIS A 141 -12.36 6.20 -4.54
CA HIS A 141 -12.23 7.64 -4.28
C HIS A 141 -13.29 8.47 -5.05
N TRP A 142 -13.59 8.07 -6.29
CA TRP A 142 -14.51 8.80 -7.17
C TRP A 142 -15.95 8.33 -7.08
N LYS A 143 -16.23 7.17 -6.49
CA LYS A 143 -17.60 6.67 -6.31
C LYS A 143 -18.41 7.52 -5.34
N CYS A 144 -17.78 8.13 -4.35
CA CYS A 144 -18.46 8.95 -3.35
C CYS A 144 -18.99 10.29 -3.91
N GLU A 145 -18.44 10.77 -5.02
CA GLU A 145 -18.91 12.01 -5.66
C GLU A 145 -20.24 11.88 -6.40
N LYS A 146 -20.73 10.66 -6.61
CA LYS A 146 -21.98 10.38 -7.33
C LYS A 146 -23.24 10.33 -6.46
N GLN A 147 -23.15 10.65 -5.16
CA GLN A 147 -24.29 10.61 -4.23
C GLN A 147 -24.84 12.00 -3.89
N GLU A 148 -24.51 13.02 -4.68
CA GLU A 148 -25.20 14.33 -4.63
C GLU A 148 -26.09 14.55 -5.83
#